data_fedf5d0667bd7f792a499ef0e3d3c758
#
_entry.id   fedf5d0667bd7f792a499ef0e3d3c758
#
_cell.length_a   1.000
_cell.length_b   1.000
_cell.length_c   1.000
_cell.angle_alpha   90.00
_cell.angle_beta   90.00
_cell.angle_gamma   90.00
#
_symmetry.space_group_name_H-M   'P 1'
#
loop_
_entity.id
_entity.type
_entity.pdbx_description
1 polymer ?
#
loop_
_entity_poly.entity_id
_entity_poly.type
_entity_poly.pdbx_seq_one_letter_code
_entity_poly.pdbx_strand_id
1 'polypeptide(L)'
;MPSLRTILVIAACLCATSLAVAARPNVLVILTDDQRWDALGVVQREQGRQALFPWFQTPHLDRVAAEGARFANAFVTTSLCSPSRASLLSGRYARSHQVLNNFTEYPNDLPGYPRRLHEAGYETAYIGKWHMGEDNDEQRPGFDFWMSHRGQGNYFDNEFNVNGTRSRFPGYYTTVVTDHAVAWIRRPHDRPWLLILGQKAPHGGPIQPEPRFAHALDAHEVRRPVNYENYRAADGKPAWLEESLSTWHGHNGPLYGLKEYDAFVRAYLATLLSVDESVGCVYEALRECGQLDSTLLVFTSDNGFVLGEHGRVDKRTMYEESIRVPLLVRYPPLARPATVIRQMVLSLDLAPSILDICGARSLPRIAGRSWKPLLAGKTSRWRKSFLYEYNYESQFPYTPNVRGVRTDNWKLIRYPHGDGSPDRFTAELYQLADDPYELRNLIDDPRYAGKRGELERELARCSKQAGPDRMPVYEGIVNVLPKY
;
A
#
# COMPACT_ATOMS: atom_id res chain seq x y z
N MET A 1 75.36 19.81 48.32
CA MET A 1 74.05 20.36 48.14
C MET A 1 73.53 19.83 46.81
N PRO A 2 72.60 18.88 46.78
CA PRO A 2 72.10 18.34 45.52
C PRO A 2 70.81 19.03 45.11
N SER A 3 70.70 19.36 43.82
CA SER A 3 69.56 19.98 43.16
C SER A 3 68.40 19.04 42.97
N LEU A 4 67.19 19.46 43.35
CA LEU A 4 65.92 18.78 43.05
C LEU A 4 65.61 18.89 41.55
N ARG A 5 65.50 17.75 40.89
CA ARG A 5 64.94 17.67 39.54
C ARG A 5 63.43 17.35 39.68
N THR A 6 62.60 18.33 39.31
CA THR A 6 61.14 18.19 39.21
C THR A 6 60.78 17.37 37.96
N ILE A 7 60.24 16.15 38.14
CA ILE A 7 59.70 15.32 37.03
C ILE A 7 58.23 15.75 36.80
N LEU A 8 57.98 16.36 35.65
CA LEU A 8 56.62 16.71 35.18
C LEU A 8 56.04 15.44 34.51
N VAL A 9 55.08 14.79 35.15
CA VAL A 9 54.31 13.70 34.54
C VAL A 9 53.13 14.31 33.78
N ILE A 10 53.22 14.33 32.45
CA ILE A 10 52.10 14.69 31.56
C ILE A 10 51.21 13.47 31.41
N ALA A 11 50.07 13.45 32.11
CA ALA A 11 49.03 12.49 31.91
C ALA A 11 48.23 12.87 30.62
N ALA A 12 48.52 12.22 29.51
CA ALA A 12 47.73 12.32 28.28
C ALA A 12 46.41 11.57 28.50
N CYS A 13 45.32 12.28 28.78
CA CYS A 13 43.96 11.75 28.69
C CYS A 13 43.62 11.48 27.22
N LEU A 14 43.77 10.25 26.76
CA LEU A 14 43.19 9.77 25.54
C LEU A 14 41.67 9.69 25.72
N CYS A 15 40.94 10.76 25.39
CA CYS A 15 39.52 10.70 25.14
C CYS A 15 39.29 9.85 23.91
N ALA A 16 39.11 8.54 24.06
CA ALA A 16 38.54 7.70 23.05
C ALA A 16 37.08 8.13 22.84
N THR A 17 36.86 9.03 21.89
CA THR A 17 35.52 9.27 21.33
C THR A 17 35.14 7.98 20.60
N SER A 18 34.47 7.06 21.31
CA SER A 18 33.75 5.99 20.66
C SER A 18 32.68 6.67 19.80
N LEU A 19 32.88 6.70 18.50
CA LEU A 19 31.82 6.94 17.54
C LEU A 19 30.75 5.90 17.85
N ALA A 20 29.73 6.30 18.63
CA ALA A 20 28.56 5.47 18.81
C ALA A 20 27.98 5.23 17.43
N VAL A 21 28.21 4.05 16.88
CA VAL A 21 27.50 3.59 15.67
C VAL A 21 26.02 3.74 16.05
N ALA A 22 25.32 4.65 15.39
CA ALA A 22 23.91 4.86 15.65
C ALA A 22 23.20 3.51 15.59
N ALA A 23 22.55 3.13 16.69
CA ALA A 23 21.88 1.84 16.80
C ALA A 23 20.91 1.69 15.63
N ARG A 24 20.98 0.56 14.93
CA ARG A 24 20.08 0.27 13.81
C ARG A 24 18.65 0.23 14.35
N PRO A 25 17.67 0.89 13.68
CA PRO A 25 16.29 0.88 14.16
C PRO A 25 15.67 -0.50 14.07
N ASN A 26 14.74 -0.78 14.96
CA ASN A 26 13.72 -1.79 14.70
C ASN A 26 12.81 -1.30 13.58
N VAL A 27 12.12 -2.20 12.88
CA VAL A 27 11.22 -1.88 11.79
C VAL A 27 9.87 -2.57 12.02
N LEU A 28 8.80 -1.78 12.09
CA LEU A 28 7.43 -2.26 12.09
C LEU A 28 6.73 -1.75 10.84
N VAL A 29 6.27 -2.66 9.97
CA VAL A 29 5.45 -2.34 8.81
C VAL A 29 4.06 -2.90 9.03
N ILE A 30 3.05 -2.04 9.08
CA ILE A 30 1.63 -2.43 9.14
C ILE A 30 1.05 -2.22 7.76
N LEU A 31 0.55 -3.30 7.16
CA LEU A 31 0.06 -3.35 5.79
C LEU A 31 -1.41 -3.75 5.78
N THR A 32 -2.30 -2.84 5.39
CA THR A 32 -3.72 -3.13 5.16
C THR A 32 -3.98 -3.63 3.74
N ASP A 33 -5.18 -4.14 3.49
CA ASP A 33 -5.61 -4.69 2.21
C ASP A 33 -6.83 -3.91 1.71
N ASP A 34 -6.71 -3.24 0.57
CA ASP A 34 -7.77 -2.42 -0.03
C ASP A 34 -8.11 -1.13 0.74
N GLN A 35 -7.19 -0.55 1.51
CA GLN A 35 -7.49 0.71 2.20
C GLN A 35 -7.24 1.91 1.30
N ARG A 36 -8.29 2.69 1.05
CA ARG A 36 -8.18 3.97 0.33
C ARG A 36 -7.40 5.01 1.16
N TRP A 37 -6.70 5.88 0.43
CA TRP A 37 -5.85 6.93 0.98
C TRP A 37 -6.58 7.94 1.88
N ASP A 38 -7.88 8.16 1.63
CA ASP A 38 -8.74 9.10 2.35
C ASP A 38 -9.50 8.45 3.53
N ALA A 39 -9.44 7.13 3.70
CA ALA A 39 -9.99 6.45 4.86
C ALA A 39 -9.08 6.62 6.10
N LEU A 40 -8.77 7.87 6.43
CA LEU A 40 -8.00 8.34 7.59
C LEU A 40 -8.64 9.59 8.17
N GLY A 41 -8.84 9.66 9.48
CA GLY A 41 -9.45 10.80 10.16
C GLY A 41 -8.74 12.13 9.85
N VAL A 42 -7.40 12.14 9.84
CA VAL A 42 -6.60 13.32 9.48
C VAL A 42 -6.90 13.81 8.07
N VAL A 43 -7.09 12.91 7.11
CA VAL A 43 -7.39 13.29 5.71
C VAL A 43 -8.81 13.81 5.60
N GLN A 44 -9.78 13.17 6.27
CA GLN A 44 -11.17 13.65 6.28
C GLN A 44 -11.27 15.08 6.84
N ARG A 45 -10.55 15.38 7.91
CA ARG A 45 -10.48 16.76 8.46
C ARG A 45 -9.83 17.76 7.50
N GLU A 46 -8.74 17.36 6.81
CA GLU A 46 -8.10 18.23 5.81
C GLU A 46 -8.99 18.52 4.60
N GLN A 47 -9.79 17.56 4.15
CA GLN A 47 -10.74 17.71 3.05
C GLN A 47 -11.95 18.57 3.46
N GLY A 48 -12.27 18.64 4.76
CA GLY A 48 -13.36 19.45 5.29
C GLY A 48 -14.70 19.16 4.62
N ARG A 49 -15.28 20.15 3.93
CA ARG A 49 -16.59 20.01 3.26
C ARG A 49 -16.57 19.04 2.07
N GLN A 50 -15.41 18.79 1.49
CA GLN A 50 -15.24 17.86 0.36
C GLN A 50 -15.02 16.42 0.82
N ALA A 51 -14.86 16.19 2.12
CA ALA A 51 -14.66 14.86 2.69
C ALA A 51 -15.85 13.94 2.37
N LEU A 52 -15.55 12.73 1.92
CA LEU A 52 -16.58 11.73 1.64
C LEU A 52 -17.17 11.15 2.93
N PHE A 53 -16.33 11.01 3.96
CA PHE A 53 -16.66 10.44 5.27
C PHE A 53 -16.29 11.41 6.41
N PRO A 54 -16.86 12.64 6.49
CA PRO A 54 -16.39 13.69 7.41
C PRO A 54 -16.50 13.32 8.90
N TRP A 55 -17.28 12.30 9.21
CA TRP A 55 -17.49 11.76 10.54
C TRP A 55 -16.53 10.61 10.90
N PHE A 56 -15.77 10.08 9.92
CA PHE A 56 -14.86 8.95 10.15
C PHE A 56 -13.61 9.39 10.89
N GLN A 57 -13.26 8.68 11.96
CA GLN A 57 -12.13 8.98 12.83
C GLN A 57 -11.22 7.77 12.97
N THR A 58 -9.91 8.04 12.99
CA THR A 58 -8.86 7.04 13.21
C THR A 58 -7.82 7.59 14.19
N PRO A 59 -8.17 7.70 15.49
CA PRO A 59 -7.35 8.43 16.46
C PRO A 59 -5.93 7.90 16.61
N HIS A 60 -5.71 6.58 16.51
CA HIS A 60 -4.38 6.00 16.63
C HIS A 60 -3.53 6.21 15.38
N LEU A 61 -4.09 6.10 14.18
CA LEU A 61 -3.42 6.46 12.93
C LEU A 61 -3.16 7.96 12.84
N ASP A 62 -4.09 8.78 13.31
CA ASP A 62 -3.93 10.24 13.39
C ASP A 62 -2.78 10.62 14.34
N ARG A 63 -2.59 9.88 15.45
CA ARG A 63 -1.45 10.02 16.33
C ARG A 63 -0.13 9.69 15.63
N VAL A 64 -0.06 8.60 14.88
CA VAL A 64 1.12 8.26 14.08
C VAL A 64 1.46 9.37 13.08
N ALA A 65 0.46 9.95 12.43
CA ALA A 65 0.63 11.08 11.50
C ALA A 65 1.10 12.36 12.23
N ALA A 66 0.56 12.64 13.43
CA ALA A 66 0.91 13.81 14.22
C ALA A 66 2.32 13.73 14.81
N GLU A 67 2.77 12.54 15.21
CA GLU A 67 4.10 12.32 15.78
C GLU A 67 5.18 12.00 14.72
N GLY A 68 4.79 11.83 13.48
CA GLY A 68 5.65 11.45 12.36
C GLY A 68 5.41 12.28 11.10
N ALA A 69 5.50 11.60 9.97
CA ALA A 69 5.27 12.16 8.64
C ALA A 69 4.15 11.42 7.90
N ARG A 70 3.29 12.17 7.21
CA ARG A 70 2.31 11.65 6.26
C ARG A 70 2.70 12.02 4.84
N PHE A 71 2.72 11.03 3.97
CA PHE A 71 2.93 11.24 2.54
C PHE A 71 1.57 11.47 1.87
N ALA A 72 1.33 12.69 1.41
CA ALA A 72 0.06 13.07 0.81
C ALA A 72 -0.16 12.44 -0.58
N ASN A 73 0.91 12.06 -1.27
CA ASN A 73 0.91 11.52 -2.63
C ASN A 73 1.68 10.19 -2.69
N ALA A 74 1.13 9.16 -2.04
CA ALA A 74 1.66 7.79 -2.09
C ALA A 74 0.80 6.93 -3.02
N PHE A 75 1.44 6.24 -3.96
CA PHE A 75 0.77 5.48 -5.02
C PHE A 75 1.32 4.08 -5.15
N VAL A 76 0.46 3.15 -5.56
CA VAL A 76 0.86 1.84 -6.04
C VAL A 76 1.07 1.88 -7.55
N THR A 77 1.93 1.01 -8.06
CA THR A 77 2.20 0.89 -9.51
C THR A 77 1.35 -0.18 -10.17
N THR A 78 0.60 -0.93 -9.37
CA THR A 78 -0.42 -1.90 -9.77
C THR A 78 -1.42 -2.03 -8.63
N SER A 79 -2.69 -1.93 -8.92
CA SER A 79 -3.78 -2.00 -7.92
C SER A 79 -4.35 -3.41 -7.88
N LEU A 80 -3.56 -4.34 -7.37
CA LEU A 80 -3.95 -5.74 -7.15
C LEU A 80 -3.07 -6.33 -6.06
N CYS A 81 -3.65 -7.06 -5.10
CA CYS A 81 -3.02 -7.50 -3.87
C CYS A 81 -1.63 -8.14 -4.10
N SER A 82 -1.56 -9.32 -4.73
CA SER A 82 -0.29 -10.06 -4.88
C SER A 82 0.77 -9.29 -5.65
N PRO A 83 0.48 -8.69 -6.83
CA PRO A 83 1.45 -7.89 -7.55
C PRO A 83 1.95 -6.67 -6.76
N SER A 84 1.06 -5.99 -6.05
CA SER A 84 1.44 -4.83 -5.26
C SER A 84 2.28 -5.22 -4.03
N ARG A 85 1.92 -6.29 -3.32
CA ARG A 85 2.70 -6.84 -2.20
C ARG A 85 4.10 -7.25 -2.65
N ALA A 86 4.22 -7.90 -3.82
CA ALA A 86 5.51 -8.22 -4.42
C ALA A 86 6.32 -6.96 -4.77
N SER A 87 5.66 -5.90 -5.25
CA SER A 87 6.29 -4.61 -5.51
C SER A 87 6.81 -3.94 -4.24
N LEU A 88 6.01 -3.93 -3.15
CA LEU A 88 6.40 -3.43 -1.83
C LEU A 88 7.65 -4.13 -1.29
N LEU A 89 7.71 -5.47 -1.42
CA LEU A 89 8.82 -6.27 -0.91
C LEU A 89 10.10 -6.13 -1.74
N SER A 90 9.97 -6.12 -3.07
CA SER A 90 11.11 -6.19 -4.00
C SER A 90 11.61 -4.82 -4.50
N GLY A 91 10.79 -3.77 -4.40
CA GLY A 91 11.05 -2.46 -5.00
C GLY A 91 11.05 -2.46 -6.53
N ARG A 92 10.30 -3.40 -7.16
CA ARG A 92 10.25 -3.60 -8.61
C ARG A 92 8.83 -3.50 -9.15
N TYR A 93 8.69 -3.18 -10.44
CA TYR A 93 7.42 -3.26 -11.16
C TYR A 93 6.96 -4.70 -11.34
N ALA A 94 5.64 -4.91 -11.50
CA ALA A 94 5.04 -6.24 -11.67
C ALA A 94 5.65 -7.02 -12.83
N ARG A 95 5.88 -6.38 -13.98
CA ARG A 95 6.58 -6.97 -15.14
C ARG A 95 8.01 -7.40 -14.86
N SER A 96 8.67 -6.84 -13.84
CA SER A 96 10.05 -7.18 -13.46
C SER A 96 10.13 -8.27 -12.41
N HIS A 97 9.19 -8.35 -11.46
CA HIS A 97 9.17 -9.41 -10.44
C HIS A 97 8.29 -10.59 -10.83
N GLN A 98 7.49 -10.48 -11.91
CA GLN A 98 6.67 -11.54 -12.51
C GLN A 98 5.53 -12.10 -11.64
N VAL A 99 5.20 -11.47 -10.52
CA VAL A 99 3.94 -11.71 -9.81
C VAL A 99 2.89 -10.84 -10.48
N LEU A 100 2.13 -11.41 -11.42
CA LEU A 100 1.31 -10.63 -12.36
C LEU A 100 -0.18 -10.59 -11.99
N ASN A 101 -0.63 -11.52 -11.15
CA ASN A 101 -2.01 -11.64 -10.66
C ASN A 101 -2.02 -12.27 -9.26
N ASN A 102 -3.20 -12.44 -8.67
CA ASN A 102 -3.35 -12.99 -7.32
C ASN A 102 -3.01 -14.49 -7.21
N PHE A 103 -2.96 -15.20 -8.32
CA PHE A 103 -2.66 -16.65 -8.38
C PHE A 103 -1.16 -16.93 -8.55
N THR A 104 -0.36 -15.89 -8.81
CA THR A 104 1.09 -16.04 -9.00
C THR A 104 1.81 -15.97 -7.65
N GLU A 105 2.58 -17.02 -7.34
CA GLU A 105 3.41 -17.04 -6.14
C GLU A 105 4.59 -16.07 -6.22
N TYR A 106 5.01 -15.59 -5.05
CA TYR A 106 6.26 -14.85 -4.92
C TYR A 106 7.44 -15.82 -5.07
N PRO A 107 8.33 -15.65 -6.06
CA PRO A 107 9.46 -16.55 -6.26
C PRO A 107 10.41 -16.55 -5.06
N ASN A 108 10.78 -17.72 -4.56
CA ASN A 108 11.66 -17.86 -3.40
C ASN A 108 13.09 -17.31 -3.64
N ASP A 109 13.53 -17.25 -4.89
CA ASP A 109 14.82 -16.67 -5.29
C ASP A 109 14.76 -15.15 -5.52
N LEU A 110 13.55 -14.54 -5.61
CA LEU A 110 13.40 -13.11 -5.72
C LEU A 110 13.73 -12.43 -4.38
N PRO A 111 14.80 -11.62 -4.32
CA PRO A 111 15.17 -10.99 -3.06
C PRO A 111 14.19 -9.84 -2.73
N GLY A 112 13.70 -9.86 -1.49
CA GLY A 112 12.94 -8.76 -0.88
C GLY A 112 13.74 -8.08 0.25
N TYR A 113 13.28 -6.91 0.71
CA TYR A 113 13.94 -6.22 1.82
C TYR A 113 13.96 -7.03 3.13
N PRO A 114 12.97 -7.91 3.45
CA PRO A 114 13.05 -8.73 4.66
C PRO A 114 14.25 -9.66 4.63
N ARG A 115 14.49 -10.37 3.51
CA ARG A 115 15.66 -11.22 3.36
C ARG A 115 16.98 -10.44 3.47
N ARG A 116 17.04 -9.21 2.94
CA ARG A 116 18.22 -8.34 3.08
C ARG A 116 18.46 -7.91 4.51
N LEU A 117 17.41 -7.62 5.27
CA LEU A 117 17.54 -7.30 6.69
C LEU A 117 17.97 -8.53 7.50
N HIS A 118 17.41 -9.71 7.20
CA HIS A 118 17.86 -10.97 7.83
C HIS A 118 19.35 -11.22 7.57
N GLU A 119 19.81 -11.09 6.31
CA GLU A 119 21.24 -11.19 5.94
C GLU A 119 22.10 -10.11 6.65
N ALA A 120 21.52 -8.96 7.01
CA ALA A 120 22.18 -7.91 7.77
C ALA A 120 22.13 -8.12 9.31
N GLY A 121 21.61 -9.26 9.77
CA GLY A 121 21.57 -9.63 11.19
C GLY A 121 20.33 -9.16 11.94
N TYR A 122 19.24 -8.76 11.24
CA TYR A 122 17.94 -8.52 11.86
C TYR A 122 17.26 -9.85 12.21
N GLU A 123 16.51 -9.84 13.29
CA GLU A 123 15.48 -10.83 13.52
C GLU A 123 14.23 -10.44 12.75
N THR A 124 13.61 -11.38 12.02
CA THR A 124 12.56 -11.06 11.06
C THR A 124 11.29 -11.86 11.30
N ALA A 125 10.15 -11.19 11.32
CA ALA A 125 8.84 -11.79 11.50
C ALA A 125 7.83 -11.32 10.45
N TYR A 126 6.95 -12.24 10.06
CA TYR A 126 5.73 -11.96 9.31
C TYR A 126 4.53 -12.50 10.07
N ILE A 127 3.52 -11.65 10.29
CA ILE A 127 2.27 -12.01 10.97
C ILE A 127 1.10 -11.50 10.15
N GLY A 128 0.24 -12.40 9.69
CA GLY A 128 -0.99 -12.08 8.97
C GLY A 128 -0.96 -12.40 7.48
N LYS A 129 -1.68 -11.62 6.67
CA LYS A 129 -1.94 -11.89 5.25
C LYS A 129 -0.70 -11.69 4.38
N TRP A 130 -0.20 -12.80 3.82
CA TRP A 130 0.86 -12.79 2.79
C TRP A 130 0.29 -12.60 1.39
N HIS A 131 -0.63 -13.46 1.00
CA HIS A 131 -1.40 -13.43 -0.24
C HIS A 131 -0.56 -13.14 -1.49
N MET A 132 0.43 -13.96 -1.76
CA MET A 132 1.11 -14.07 -3.06
C MET A 132 1.12 -15.55 -3.44
N GLY A 133 0.16 -15.94 -4.31
CA GLY A 133 -0.33 -17.30 -4.52
C GLY A 133 -1.49 -17.65 -3.58
N GLU A 134 -2.37 -18.55 -4.02
CA GLU A 134 -3.60 -18.91 -3.29
C GLU A 134 -3.41 -20.13 -2.37
N ASP A 135 -2.53 -21.05 -2.73
CA ASP A 135 -2.48 -22.39 -2.12
C ASP A 135 -1.30 -22.59 -1.16
N ASN A 136 -0.36 -21.64 -1.09
CA ASN A 136 0.89 -21.81 -0.38
C ASN A 136 1.03 -20.80 0.77
N ASP A 137 1.05 -21.30 2.00
CA ASP A 137 1.27 -20.54 3.23
C ASP A 137 2.59 -20.88 3.94
N GLU A 138 3.51 -21.55 3.25
CA GLU A 138 4.81 -21.92 3.81
C GLU A 138 5.64 -20.68 4.14
N GLN A 139 6.52 -20.84 5.16
CA GLN A 139 7.46 -19.82 5.57
C GLN A 139 8.37 -19.40 4.40
N ARG A 140 8.49 -18.11 4.16
CA ARG A 140 9.30 -17.57 3.07
C ARG A 140 10.75 -17.31 3.52
N PRO A 141 11.72 -17.47 2.60
CA PRO A 141 13.14 -17.21 2.92
C PRO A 141 13.34 -15.78 3.46
N GLY A 142 14.09 -15.69 4.55
CA GLY A 142 14.40 -14.42 5.20
C GLY A 142 13.44 -14.02 6.32
N PHE A 143 12.64 -14.95 6.83
CA PHE A 143 11.87 -14.79 8.05
C PHE A 143 12.26 -15.84 9.09
N ASP A 144 12.50 -15.39 10.33
CA ASP A 144 12.76 -16.25 11.50
C ASP A 144 11.45 -16.70 12.16
N PHE A 145 10.40 -15.85 12.12
CA PHE A 145 9.07 -16.16 12.61
C PHE A 145 8.05 -15.95 11.49
N TRP A 146 7.15 -16.89 11.36
CA TRP A 146 6.14 -16.91 10.33
C TRP A 146 4.78 -17.28 10.89
N MET A 147 3.78 -16.42 10.67
CA MET A 147 2.37 -16.71 10.92
C MET A 147 1.56 -16.15 9.75
N SER A 148 1.12 -17.03 8.84
CA SER A 148 0.33 -16.61 7.68
C SER A 148 -0.68 -17.70 7.30
N HIS A 149 -1.44 -17.46 6.24
CA HIS A 149 -2.49 -18.34 5.76
C HIS A 149 -2.54 -18.37 4.23
N ARG A 150 -3.29 -19.30 3.66
CA ARG A 150 -3.56 -19.42 2.23
C ARG A 150 -4.56 -18.35 1.79
N GLY A 151 -4.39 -17.89 0.56
CA GLY A 151 -5.32 -16.98 -0.13
C GLY A 151 -5.71 -15.74 0.69
N GLN A 152 -6.98 -15.42 0.64
CA GLN A 152 -7.55 -14.20 1.24
C GLN A 152 -7.75 -14.28 2.77
N GLY A 153 -7.81 -15.49 3.35
CA GLY A 153 -8.17 -15.71 4.74
C GLY A 153 -9.62 -15.34 5.08
N ASN A 154 -10.03 -15.62 6.31
CA ASN A 154 -11.35 -15.34 6.86
C ASN A 154 -11.30 -14.26 7.92
N TYR A 155 -12.38 -13.50 8.09
CA TYR A 155 -12.47 -12.49 9.16
C TYR A 155 -12.63 -13.12 10.55
N PHE A 156 -13.22 -14.30 10.62
CA PHE A 156 -13.41 -15.04 11.88
C PHE A 156 -12.77 -16.41 11.81
N ASP A 157 -12.20 -16.82 12.92
CA ASP A 157 -11.69 -18.17 13.15
C ASP A 157 -10.75 -18.67 12.05
N ASN A 158 -9.84 -17.79 11.60
CA ASN A 158 -8.94 -18.10 10.51
C ASN A 158 -7.95 -19.21 10.88
N GLU A 159 -7.64 -20.04 9.88
CA GLU A 159 -6.53 -20.99 9.99
C GLU A 159 -5.22 -20.26 9.64
N PHE A 160 -4.19 -20.42 10.49
CA PHE A 160 -2.86 -19.92 10.22
C PHE A 160 -1.84 -21.04 10.27
N ASN A 161 -0.85 -20.96 9.40
CA ASN A 161 0.41 -21.70 9.49
C ASN A 161 1.37 -20.89 10.36
N VAL A 162 1.70 -21.42 11.54
CA VAL A 162 2.69 -20.83 12.45
C VAL A 162 3.95 -21.69 12.42
N ASN A 163 5.00 -21.21 11.75
CA ASN A 163 6.29 -21.91 11.63
C ASN A 163 6.15 -23.38 11.17
N GLY A 164 5.27 -23.65 10.22
CA GLY A 164 5.03 -25.00 9.67
C GLY A 164 3.88 -25.78 10.31
N THR A 165 3.30 -25.28 11.40
CA THR A 165 2.13 -25.91 12.05
C THR A 165 0.86 -25.12 11.76
N ARG A 166 -0.14 -25.75 11.14
CA ARG A 166 -1.44 -25.14 10.88
C ARG A 166 -2.38 -25.36 12.05
N SER A 167 -3.04 -24.29 12.45
CA SER A 167 -4.07 -24.29 13.50
C SER A 167 -5.13 -23.26 13.24
N ARG A 168 -6.36 -23.54 13.67
CA ARG A 168 -7.45 -22.58 13.65
C ARG A 168 -7.38 -21.70 14.90
N PHE A 169 -7.45 -20.39 14.71
CA PHE A 169 -7.40 -19.40 15.77
C PHE A 169 -8.79 -18.78 15.93
N PRO A 170 -9.49 -19.03 17.05
CA PRO A 170 -10.81 -18.45 17.26
C PRO A 170 -10.73 -16.93 17.43
N GLY A 171 -11.76 -16.23 16.94
CA GLY A 171 -11.90 -14.81 17.09
C GLY A 171 -11.74 -14.02 15.80
N TYR A 172 -11.71 -12.70 15.94
CA TYR A 172 -11.64 -11.77 14.80
C TYR A 172 -10.19 -11.63 14.30
N TYR A 173 -10.02 -11.68 12.98
CA TYR A 173 -8.71 -11.71 12.33
C TYR A 173 -7.77 -10.61 12.83
N THR A 174 -8.21 -9.35 12.78
CA THR A 174 -7.39 -8.20 13.18
C THR A 174 -6.94 -8.31 14.63
N THR A 175 -7.82 -8.72 15.53
CA THR A 175 -7.50 -8.95 16.96
C THR A 175 -6.48 -10.07 17.12
N VAL A 176 -6.69 -11.23 16.47
CA VAL A 176 -5.77 -12.37 16.54
C VAL A 176 -4.35 -12.00 16.08
N VAL A 177 -4.21 -11.38 14.91
CA VAL A 177 -2.86 -11.02 14.39
C VAL A 177 -2.21 -9.91 15.21
N THR A 178 -3.02 -9.00 15.81
CA THR A 178 -2.53 -7.93 16.69
C THR A 178 -1.99 -8.51 17.98
N ASP A 179 -2.69 -9.42 18.62
CA ASP A 179 -2.28 -10.08 19.87
C ASP A 179 -0.93 -10.81 19.67
N HIS A 180 -0.78 -11.51 18.56
CA HIS A 180 0.49 -12.17 18.20
C HIS A 180 1.61 -11.17 17.92
N ALA A 181 1.31 -10.04 17.26
CA ALA A 181 2.27 -8.97 17.03
C ALA A 181 2.72 -8.31 18.34
N VAL A 182 1.79 -8.02 19.26
CA VAL A 182 2.07 -7.47 20.58
C VAL A 182 2.92 -8.45 21.41
N ALA A 183 2.53 -9.73 21.44
CA ALA A 183 3.29 -10.75 22.14
C ALA A 183 4.71 -10.89 21.57
N TRP A 184 4.87 -10.81 20.24
CA TRP A 184 6.17 -10.86 19.58
C TRP A 184 7.01 -9.62 19.90
N ILE A 185 6.46 -8.40 19.93
CA ILE A 185 7.16 -7.16 20.30
C ILE A 185 7.63 -7.19 21.76
N ARG A 186 6.82 -7.72 22.68
CA ARG A 186 7.11 -7.74 24.12
C ARG A 186 8.15 -8.77 24.54
N ARG A 187 8.47 -9.73 23.71
CA ARG A 187 9.54 -10.69 24.04
C ARG A 187 10.92 -10.02 23.99
N PRO A 188 11.95 -10.57 24.70
CA PRO A 188 13.32 -10.10 24.56
C PRO A 188 13.83 -10.28 23.13
N HIS A 189 14.62 -9.31 22.66
CA HIS A 189 15.29 -9.33 21.36
C HIS A 189 16.76 -8.96 21.55
N ASP A 190 17.67 -9.84 21.13
CA ASP A 190 19.12 -9.63 21.26
C ASP A 190 19.70 -8.83 20.08
N ARG A 191 18.91 -8.55 19.07
CA ARG A 191 19.29 -7.86 17.83
C ARG A 191 18.13 -7.01 17.31
N PRO A 192 18.41 -6.00 16.46
CA PRO A 192 17.34 -5.23 15.84
C PRO A 192 16.42 -6.15 15.04
N TRP A 193 15.15 -5.80 14.96
CA TRP A 193 14.14 -6.67 14.36
C TRP A 193 13.30 -5.97 13.29
N LEU A 194 12.73 -6.78 12.40
CA LEU A 194 11.67 -6.44 11.46
C LEU A 194 10.42 -7.24 11.80
N LEU A 195 9.29 -6.57 11.97
CA LEU A 195 7.97 -7.17 11.98
C LEU A 195 7.12 -6.59 10.84
N ILE A 196 6.55 -7.45 10.00
CA ILE A 196 5.51 -7.09 9.03
C ILE A 196 4.18 -7.63 9.56
N LEU A 197 3.24 -6.74 9.85
CA LEU A 197 1.88 -7.06 10.29
C LEU A 197 0.91 -6.86 9.12
N GLY A 198 0.49 -7.97 8.50
CA GLY A 198 -0.42 -7.99 7.36
C GLY A 198 -1.88 -8.12 7.79
N GLN A 199 -2.64 -7.04 7.72
CA GLN A 199 -4.08 -7.04 7.98
C GLN A 199 -4.85 -7.60 6.77
N LYS A 200 -6.01 -8.25 7.04
CA LYS A 200 -6.99 -8.59 6.01
C LYS A 200 -7.91 -7.40 5.72
N ALA A 201 -8.25 -6.66 6.75
CA ALA A 201 -9.15 -5.51 6.65
C ALA A 201 -8.52 -4.36 5.82
N PRO A 202 -9.36 -3.65 5.04
CA PRO A 202 -10.80 -3.76 4.87
C PRO A 202 -11.24 -4.62 3.66
N HIS A 203 -10.44 -5.57 3.18
CA HIS A 203 -10.69 -6.37 1.98
C HIS A 203 -12.07 -7.05 1.98
N GLY A 204 -12.76 -6.96 0.85
CA GLY A 204 -14.09 -7.51 0.64
C GLY A 204 -14.17 -9.03 0.48
N GLY A 205 -15.39 -9.49 0.22
CA GLY A 205 -15.78 -10.83 -0.14
C GLY A 205 -16.00 -11.87 0.98
N PRO A 206 -16.94 -11.71 1.94
CA PRO A 206 -17.69 -10.53 2.36
C PRO A 206 -16.91 -9.61 3.30
N ILE A 207 -17.30 -8.34 3.37
CA ILE A 207 -16.78 -7.41 4.40
C ILE A 207 -17.53 -7.70 5.71
N GLN A 208 -16.78 -8.06 6.76
CA GLN A 208 -17.33 -8.42 8.05
C GLN A 208 -16.64 -7.62 9.16
N PRO A 209 -17.25 -6.54 9.66
CA PRO A 209 -16.73 -5.81 10.81
C PRO A 209 -16.66 -6.69 12.06
N GLU A 210 -15.76 -6.38 12.95
CA GLU A 210 -15.78 -6.96 14.30
C GLU A 210 -17.11 -6.64 15.01
N PRO A 211 -17.73 -7.57 15.75
CA PRO A 211 -19.09 -7.38 16.29
C PRO A 211 -19.27 -6.09 17.09
N ARG A 212 -18.27 -5.67 17.87
CA ARG A 212 -18.29 -4.43 18.65
C ARG A 212 -18.31 -3.15 17.81
N PHE A 213 -17.88 -3.22 16.55
CA PHE A 213 -17.89 -2.11 15.60
C PHE A 213 -18.96 -2.24 14.52
N ALA A 214 -19.67 -3.36 14.44
CA ALA A 214 -20.62 -3.66 13.37
C ALA A 214 -21.70 -2.57 13.17
N HIS A 215 -22.07 -1.90 14.25
CA HIS A 215 -23.08 -0.84 14.28
C HIS A 215 -22.55 0.55 14.67
N ALA A 216 -21.23 0.69 14.82
CA ALA A 216 -20.62 1.93 15.29
C ALA A 216 -20.86 3.14 14.35
N LEU A 217 -21.15 2.86 13.07
CA LEU A 217 -21.30 3.88 12.04
C LEU A 217 -22.73 4.00 11.49
N ASP A 218 -23.72 3.29 12.06
CA ASP A 218 -25.10 3.22 11.54
C ASP A 218 -25.82 4.57 11.55
N ALA A 219 -25.48 5.45 12.49
CA ALA A 219 -26.10 6.77 12.62
C ALA A 219 -25.62 7.79 11.56
N HIS A 220 -24.60 7.46 10.78
CA HIS A 220 -23.97 8.39 9.84
C HIS A 220 -24.52 8.21 8.42
N GLU A 221 -24.83 9.35 7.78
CA GLU A 221 -25.17 9.40 6.37
C GLU A 221 -23.93 9.16 5.51
N VAL A 222 -24.07 8.31 4.50
CA VAL A 222 -23.02 8.02 3.51
C VAL A 222 -23.27 8.81 2.25
N ARG A 223 -22.31 9.66 1.89
CA ARG A 223 -22.38 10.45 0.65
C ARG A 223 -21.97 9.59 -0.54
N ARG A 224 -22.61 9.80 -1.67
CA ARG A 224 -22.13 9.28 -2.96
C ARG A 224 -20.94 10.12 -3.42
N PRO A 225 -19.87 9.53 -3.97
CA PRO A 225 -18.82 10.30 -4.60
C PRO A 225 -19.34 11.06 -5.82
N VAL A 226 -18.73 12.19 -6.15
CA VAL A 226 -19.19 13.05 -7.26
C VAL A 226 -19.10 12.37 -8.62
N ASN A 227 -18.22 11.38 -8.76
CA ASN A 227 -17.98 10.57 -9.95
C ASN A 227 -18.72 9.20 -9.91
N TYR A 228 -19.71 9.03 -9.04
CA TYR A 228 -20.47 7.77 -8.89
C TYR A 228 -21.15 7.35 -10.20
N GLU A 229 -21.82 8.28 -10.90
CA GLU A 229 -22.50 8.04 -12.18
C GLU A 229 -21.61 8.31 -13.41
N ASN A 230 -20.31 8.52 -13.22
CA ASN A 230 -19.37 8.91 -14.27
C ASN A 230 -18.72 7.68 -14.95
N TYR A 231 -19.51 6.88 -15.66
CA TYR A 231 -19.05 5.65 -16.32
C TYR A 231 -19.56 5.49 -17.76
N ARG A 232 -20.44 6.38 -18.25
CA ARG A 232 -21.14 6.20 -19.53
C ARG A 232 -20.23 6.50 -20.71
N ALA A 233 -20.28 5.65 -21.72
CA ALA A 233 -19.56 5.88 -22.97
C ALA A 233 -20.03 7.19 -23.66
N ALA A 234 -21.31 7.55 -23.52
CA ALA A 234 -21.86 8.82 -24.02
C ALA A 234 -21.20 10.07 -23.37
N ASP A 235 -20.64 9.93 -22.16
CA ASP A 235 -19.94 10.99 -21.44
C ASP A 235 -18.41 10.95 -21.71
N GLY A 236 -17.97 10.19 -22.73
CA GLY A 236 -16.57 10.06 -23.13
C GLY A 236 -15.75 9.06 -22.31
N LYS A 237 -16.40 8.24 -21.49
CA LYS A 237 -15.73 7.16 -20.76
C LYS A 237 -15.55 5.93 -21.64
N PRO A 238 -14.56 5.06 -21.36
CA PRO A 238 -14.40 3.79 -22.05
C PRO A 238 -15.64 2.91 -21.88
N ALA A 239 -16.12 2.30 -22.99
CA ALA A 239 -17.35 1.50 -23.01
C ALA A 239 -17.32 0.33 -22.00
N TRP A 240 -16.15 -0.24 -21.73
CA TRP A 240 -15.99 -1.34 -20.79
C TRP A 240 -16.45 -1.00 -19.36
N LEU A 241 -16.42 0.27 -18.95
CA LEU A 241 -16.93 0.68 -17.64
C LEU A 241 -18.44 0.43 -17.54
N GLU A 242 -19.18 0.87 -18.56
CA GLU A 242 -20.64 0.66 -18.64
C GLU A 242 -20.99 -0.81 -18.80
N GLU A 243 -20.27 -1.55 -19.65
CA GLU A 243 -20.45 -2.99 -19.85
C GLU A 243 -20.21 -3.83 -18.59
N SER A 244 -19.34 -3.36 -17.71
CA SER A 244 -18.97 -4.08 -16.48
C SER A 244 -19.83 -3.75 -15.25
N LEU A 245 -20.84 -2.86 -15.36
CA LEU A 245 -21.66 -2.41 -14.21
C LEU A 245 -22.35 -3.54 -13.44
N SER A 246 -22.81 -4.56 -14.15
CA SER A 246 -23.52 -5.71 -13.56
C SER A 246 -22.58 -6.88 -13.24
N THR A 247 -21.28 -6.73 -13.47
CA THR A 247 -20.28 -7.74 -13.10
C THR A 247 -19.98 -7.67 -11.60
N TRP A 248 -19.22 -8.63 -11.09
CA TRP A 248 -18.82 -8.64 -9.67
C TRP A 248 -18.14 -7.33 -9.22
N HIS A 249 -17.37 -6.67 -10.11
CA HIS A 249 -16.66 -5.42 -9.82
C HIS A 249 -17.42 -4.16 -10.23
N GLY A 250 -18.64 -4.28 -10.70
CA GLY A 250 -19.50 -3.13 -11.02
C GLY A 250 -20.42 -2.77 -9.87
N HIS A 251 -20.82 -1.51 -9.78
CA HIS A 251 -21.66 -1.03 -8.69
C HIS A 251 -23.11 -1.58 -8.72
N ASN A 252 -23.57 -2.13 -9.85
CA ASN A 252 -24.85 -2.84 -9.96
C ASN A 252 -24.68 -4.36 -9.78
N GLY A 253 -23.46 -4.81 -9.49
CA GLY A 253 -23.12 -6.21 -9.37
C GLY A 253 -23.41 -6.82 -8.00
N PRO A 254 -23.20 -8.16 -7.85
CA PRO A 254 -23.58 -8.88 -6.65
C PRO A 254 -22.84 -8.45 -5.39
N LEU A 255 -21.66 -7.84 -5.51
CA LEU A 255 -20.91 -7.38 -4.33
C LEU A 255 -21.68 -6.31 -3.55
N TYR A 256 -22.34 -5.38 -4.24
CA TYR A 256 -23.32 -4.45 -3.63
C TYR A 256 -24.70 -5.07 -3.45
N GLY A 257 -25.14 -5.92 -4.37
CA GLY A 257 -26.45 -6.56 -4.31
C GLY A 257 -26.68 -7.45 -3.09
N LEU A 258 -25.63 -7.76 -2.34
CA LEU A 258 -25.71 -8.41 -1.02
C LEU A 258 -25.96 -7.41 0.10
N LYS A 259 -25.70 -6.11 -0.12
CA LYS A 259 -25.94 -5.02 0.84
C LYS A 259 -26.20 -3.73 0.05
N GLU A 260 -27.06 -2.87 0.58
CA GLU A 260 -27.18 -1.51 0.07
C GLU A 260 -25.84 -0.78 0.18
N TYR A 261 -25.59 0.17 -0.73
CA TYR A 261 -24.33 0.93 -0.79
C TYR A 261 -23.91 1.49 0.58
N ASP A 262 -24.84 2.13 1.29
CA ASP A 262 -24.54 2.75 2.59
C ASP A 262 -24.08 1.71 3.61
N ALA A 263 -24.76 0.55 3.66
CA ALA A 263 -24.37 -0.55 4.53
C ALA A 263 -23.00 -1.15 4.15
N PHE A 264 -22.71 -1.21 2.83
CA PHE A 264 -21.41 -1.67 2.35
C PHE A 264 -20.28 -0.72 2.77
N VAL A 265 -20.46 0.59 2.56
CA VAL A 265 -19.46 1.61 2.94
C VAL A 265 -19.26 1.66 4.45
N ARG A 266 -20.35 1.60 5.24
CA ARG A 266 -20.23 1.55 6.71
C ARG A 266 -19.49 0.30 7.17
N ALA A 267 -19.77 -0.87 6.59
CA ALA A 267 -19.08 -2.10 6.91
C ALA A 267 -17.57 -2.02 6.57
N TYR A 268 -17.24 -1.45 5.40
CA TYR A 268 -15.85 -1.19 4.99
C TYR A 268 -15.11 -0.33 6.02
N LEU A 269 -15.69 0.83 6.38
CA LEU A 269 -15.09 1.75 7.35
C LEU A 269 -15.07 1.15 8.78
N ALA A 270 -16.08 0.37 9.15
CA ALA A 270 -16.14 -0.28 10.47
C ALA A 270 -15.02 -1.33 10.66
N THR A 271 -14.60 -2.02 9.59
CA THR A 271 -13.42 -2.91 9.69
C THR A 271 -12.13 -2.13 9.97
N LEU A 272 -12.04 -0.89 9.48
CA LEU A 272 -10.89 -0.03 9.73
C LEU A 272 -10.82 0.52 11.16
N LEU A 273 -11.92 0.54 11.91
CA LEU A 273 -11.89 0.85 13.35
C LEU A 273 -11.09 -0.19 14.13
N SER A 274 -11.23 -1.49 13.78
CA SER A 274 -10.39 -2.54 14.37
C SER A 274 -8.91 -2.39 13.98
N VAL A 275 -8.62 -1.95 12.74
CA VAL A 275 -7.25 -1.69 12.29
C VAL A 275 -6.65 -0.51 13.07
N ASP A 276 -7.39 0.58 13.24
CA ASP A 276 -6.92 1.73 14.00
C ASP A 276 -6.58 1.35 15.45
N GLU A 277 -7.44 0.56 16.09
CA GLU A 277 -7.18 0.05 17.44
C GLU A 277 -5.97 -0.90 17.47
N SER A 278 -5.80 -1.76 16.46
CA SER A 278 -4.61 -2.60 16.28
C SER A 278 -3.33 -1.76 16.25
N VAL A 279 -3.34 -0.63 15.53
CA VAL A 279 -2.22 0.32 15.52
C VAL A 279 -1.98 0.89 16.92
N GLY A 280 -3.03 1.22 17.67
CA GLY A 280 -2.95 1.64 19.07
C GLY A 280 -2.28 0.59 19.96
N CYS A 281 -2.69 -0.67 19.86
CA CYS A 281 -2.15 -1.78 20.65
C CYS A 281 -0.65 -2.00 20.40
N VAL A 282 -0.21 -2.05 19.14
CA VAL A 282 1.22 -2.24 18.83
C VAL A 282 2.05 -1.01 19.19
N TYR A 283 1.47 0.19 19.06
CA TYR A 283 2.10 1.44 19.48
C TYR A 283 2.37 1.45 20.99
N GLU A 284 1.37 1.10 21.81
CA GLU A 284 1.53 1.03 23.26
C GLU A 284 2.50 -0.08 23.68
N ALA A 285 2.50 -1.24 23.02
CA ALA A 285 3.48 -2.29 23.27
C ALA A 285 4.91 -1.80 23.04
N LEU A 286 5.17 -1.07 21.96
CA LEU A 286 6.48 -0.46 21.68
C LEU A 286 6.87 0.57 22.76
N ARG A 287 5.91 1.39 23.20
CA ARG A 287 6.11 2.41 24.24
C ARG A 287 6.46 1.77 25.60
N GLU A 288 5.71 0.75 26.00
CA GLU A 288 5.94 0.01 27.26
C GLU A 288 7.30 -0.70 27.28
N CYS A 289 7.75 -1.22 26.13
CA CYS A 289 9.07 -1.83 25.98
C CYS A 289 10.22 -0.81 25.82
N GLY A 290 9.94 0.50 25.82
CA GLY A 290 10.94 1.54 25.59
C GLY A 290 11.55 1.54 24.18
N GLN A 291 10.87 0.91 23.20
CA GLN A 291 11.37 0.74 21.83
C GLN A 291 10.71 1.68 20.82
N LEU A 292 9.71 2.48 21.22
CA LEU A 292 8.92 3.28 20.29
C LEU A 292 9.76 4.27 19.46
N ASP A 293 10.70 4.98 20.09
CA ASP A 293 11.50 6.01 19.41
C ASP A 293 12.67 5.41 18.61
N SER A 294 13.06 4.18 18.91
CA SER A 294 14.06 3.42 18.16
C SER A 294 13.46 2.53 17.06
N THR A 295 12.14 2.56 16.86
CA THR A 295 11.42 1.78 15.84
C THR A 295 10.99 2.66 14.67
N LEU A 296 11.37 2.30 13.47
CA LEU A 296 10.79 2.81 12.21
C LEU A 296 9.42 2.17 12.04
N LEU A 297 8.36 2.90 12.40
CA LEU A 297 6.97 2.49 12.18
C LEU A 297 6.49 3.02 10.84
N VAL A 298 6.02 2.12 9.98
CA VAL A 298 5.42 2.41 8.67
C VAL A 298 4.03 1.82 8.62
N PHE A 299 3.04 2.63 8.26
CA PHE A 299 1.67 2.19 7.98
C PHE A 299 1.34 2.48 6.52
N THR A 300 0.84 1.50 5.78
CA THR A 300 0.41 1.66 4.38
C THR A 300 -0.60 0.59 3.99
N SER A 301 -1.12 0.67 2.75
CA SER A 301 -1.98 -0.35 2.13
C SER A 301 -1.32 -0.94 0.89
N ASP A 302 -1.71 -2.16 0.52
CA ASP A 302 -1.24 -2.78 -0.72
C ASP A 302 -1.85 -2.13 -1.97
N ASN A 303 -3.08 -1.67 -1.92
CA ASN A 303 -3.73 -0.83 -2.95
C ASN A 303 -4.85 0.00 -2.32
N GLY A 304 -5.38 0.96 -3.10
CA GLY A 304 -6.59 1.67 -2.77
C GLY A 304 -7.84 0.86 -3.10
N PHE A 305 -9.00 1.49 -3.03
CA PHE A 305 -10.28 0.84 -3.32
C PHE A 305 -11.30 1.86 -3.83
N VAL A 306 -12.07 1.47 -4.83
CA VAL A 306 -13.14 2.26 -5.43
C VAL A 306 -14.46 1.88 -4.76
N LEU A 307 -15.18 2.86 -4.24
CA LEU A 307 -16.44 2.69 -3.51
C LEU A 307 -17.63 3.26 -4.30
N GLY A 308 -17.71 2.94 -5.59
CA GLY A 308 -18.78 3.39 -6.49
C GLY A 308 -18.34 4.44 -7.51
N GLU A 309 -17.16 5.03 -7.32
CA GLU A 309 -16.60 5.94 -8.31
C GLU A 309 -16.51 5.26 -9.68
N HIS A 310 -16.85 6.00 -10.73
CA HIS A 310 -16.84 5.52 -12.12
C HIS A 310 -17.63 4.22 -12.35
N GLY A 311 -18.70 4.00 -11.58
CA GLY A 311 -19.53 2.79 -11.68
C GLY A 311 -18.86 1.51 -11.17
N ARG A 312 -17.77 1.61 -10.38
CA ARG A 312 -16.96 0.47 -9.93
C ARG A 312 -17.01 0.26 -8.42
N VAL A 313 -16.79 -0.97 -8.02
CA VAL A 313 -16.57 -1.36 -6.62
C VAL A 313 -15.44 -2.38 -6.59
N ASP A 314 -14.23 -1.93 -6.56
CA ASP A 314 -13.04 -2.78 -6.61
C ASP A 314 -11.78 -1.91 -6.61
N LYS A 315 -10.71 -2.46 -7.07
CA LYS A 315 -9.45 -1.86 -7.47
C LYS A 315 -9.23 -2.13 -8.96
N ARG A 316 -8.03 -2.44 -9.40
CA ARG A 316 -7.68 -2.86 -10.79
C ARG A 316 -7.68 -1.73 -11.83
N THR A 317 -8.16 -0.55 -11.49
CA THR A 317 -8.18 0.63 -12.36
C THR A 317 -7.02 1.59 -12.04
N MET A 318 -6.81 2.59 -12.90
CA MET A 318 -5.81 3.63 -12.64
C MET A 318 -6.43 4.90 -12.02
N TYR A 319 -7.69 4.89 -11.61
CA TYR A 319 -8.30 6.03 -10.93
C TYR A 319 -7.65 6.29 -9.57
N GLU A 320 -7.66 7.56 -9.12
CA GLU A 320 -6.96 7.97 -7.89
C GLU A 320 -7.36 7.12 -6.67
N GLU A 321 -8.63 6.76 -6.54
CA GLU A 321 -9.15 5.95 -5.44
C GLU A 321 -8.55 4.54 -5.40
N SER A 322 -8.23 3.99 -6.56
CA SER A 322 -7.65 2.67 -6.72
C SER A 322 -6.13 2.66 -6.50
N ILE A 323 -5.43 3.69 -6.97
CA ILE A 323 -3.96 3.70 -6.99
C ILE A 323 -3.31 4.43 -5.82
N ARG A 324 -4.06 5.32 -5.13
CA ARG A 324 -3.53 6.12 -4.03
C ARG A 324 -3.80 5.43 -2.70
N VAL A 325 -2.78 5.37 -1.85
CA VAL A 325 -2.81 4.63 -0.58
C VAL A 325 -2.38 5.53 0.57
N PRO A 326 -2.78 5.22 1.82
CA PRO A 326 -2.20 5.86 2.98
C PRO A 326 -0.72 5.51 3.09
N LEU A 327 0.12 6.46 3.52
CA LEU A 327 1.48 6.19 3.93
C LEU A 327 1.85 7.12 5.08
N LEU A 328 2.00 6.53 6.28
CA LEU A 328 2.42 7.19 7.50
C LEU A 328 3.75 6.60 7.95
N VAL A 329 4.67 7.45 8.38
CA VAL A 329 5.99 7.02 8.87
C VAL A 329 6.32 7.76 10.14
N ARG A 330 6.53 7.01 11.24
CA ARG A 330 7.03 7.55 12.49
C ARG A 330 8.44 7.01 12.77
N TYR A 331 9.40 7.89 12.83
CA TYR A 331 10.77 7.61 13.27
C TYR A 331 11.44 8.93 13.70
N PRO A 332 11.37 9.31 14.99
CA PRO A 332 11.83 10.62 15.48
C PRO A 332 13.28 10.98 15.14
N PRO A 333 14.23 10.02 15.04
CA PRO A 333 15.59 10.35 14.62
C PRO A 333 15.70 10.91 13.20
N LEU A 334 14.66 10.79 12.38
CA LEU A 334 14.68 11.18 10.97
C LEU A 334 13.49 12.08 10.58
N ALA A 335 12.28 11.75 11.03
CA ALA A 335 11.05 12.44 10.66
C ALA A 335 10.64 13.43 11.75
N ARG A 336 10.41 14.70 11.39
CA ARG A 336 9.84 15.69 12.30
C ARG A 336 8.34 15.44 12.47
N PRO A 337 7.79 15.66 13.69
CA PRO A 337 6.36 15.57 13.93
C PRO A 337 5.53 16.43 12.98
N ALA A 338 4.31 15.98 12.68
CA ALA A 338 3.31 16.65 11.84
C ALA A 338 3.82 17.07 10.45
N THR A 339 4.81 16.35 9.90
CA THR A 339 5.35 16.63 8.57
C THR A 339 4.41 16.10 7.49
N VAL A 340 4.04 16.94 6.53
CA VAL A 340 3.30 16.51 5.33
C VAL A 340 4.23 16.55 4.12
N ILE A 341 4.52 15.38 3.55
CA ILE A 341 5.37 15.21 2.36
C ILE A 341 4.47 15.12 1.13
N ARG A 342 4.63 16.07 0.20
CA ARG A 342 3.78 16.18 -1.00
C ARG A 342 4.41 15.59 -2.27
N GLN A 343 5.67 15.18 -2.20
CA GLN A 343 6.34 14.50 -3.30
C GLN A 343 5.66 13.16 -3.61
N MET A 344 5.59 12.84 -4.89
CA MET A 344 5.04 11.59 -5.40
C MET A 344 5.93 10.41 -5.00
N VAL A 345 5.47 9.56 -4.10
CA VAL A 345 6.16 8.33 -3.69
C VAL A 345 5.38 7.11 -4.16
N LEU A 346 6.07 5.99 -4.32
CA LEU A 346 5.49 4.76 -4.84
C LEU A 346 5.65 3.61 -3.83
N SER A 347 4.80 2.61 -3.93
CA SER A 347 4.97 1.34 -3.21
C SER A 347 6.36 0.73 -3.42
N LEU A 348 6.95 0.92 -4.61
CA LEU A 348 8.32 0.52 -4.94
C LEU A 348 9.39 1.15 -4.05
N ASP A 349 9.10 2.29 -3.42
CA ASP A 349 10.04 3.07 -2.63
C ASP A 349 10.20 2.53 -1.21
N LEU A 350 9.30 1.67 -0.76
CA LEU A 350 9.33 1.10 0.59
C LEU A 350 10.62 0.31 0.82
N ALA A 351 10.92 -0.65 -0.06
CA ALA A 351 12.10 -1.50 0.07
C ALA A 351 13.43 -0.72 0.13
N PRO A 352 13.75 0.19 -0.82
CA PRO A 352 14.98 0.97 -0.75
C PRO A 352 15.02 1.91 0.45
N SER A 353 13.89 2.41 0.92
CA SER A 353 13.83 3.32 2.06
C SER A 353 14.13 2.62 3.38
N ILE A 354 13.52 1.46 3.61
CA ILE A 354 13.80 0.65 4.80
C ILE A 354 15.28 0.24 4.80
N LEU A 355 15.80 -0.28 3.68
CA LEU A 355 17.19 -0.71 3.60
C LEU A 355 18.18 0.43 3.83
N ASP A 356 17.92 1.63 3.27
CA ASP A 356 18.76 2.82 3.44
C ASP A 356 18.72 3.35 4.89
N ILE A 357 17.56 3.37 5.54
CA ILE A 357 17.43 3.80 6.94
C ILE A 357 18.15 2.82 7.87
N CYS A 358 18.02 1.52 7.60
CA CYS A 358 18.66 0.45 8.37
C CYS A 358 20.15 0.27 8.06
N GLY A 359 20.71 0.98 7.09
CA GLY A 359 22.10 0.82 6.66
C GLY A 359 22.39 -0.56 6.04
N ALA A 360 21.38 -1.20 5.47
CA ALA A 360 21.50 -2.51 4.83
C ALA A 360 21.80 -2.38 3.34
N ARG A 361 22.38 -3.44 2.75
CA ARG A 361 22.72 -3.47 1.32
C ARG A 361 21.47 -3.40 0.46
N SER A 362 21.48 -2.57 -0.58
CA SER A 362 20.40 -2.43 -1.55
C SER A 362 20.10 -3.76 -2.29
N LEU A 363 18.87 -3.85 -2.80
CA LEU A 363 18.43 -4.95 -3.69
C LEU A 363 18.93 -4.72 -5.12
N PRO A 364 19.21 -5.78 -5.89
CA PRO A 364 19.53 -5.65 -7.30
C PRO A 364 18.32 -5.26 -8.13
N ARG A 365 18.51 -4.51 -9.21
CA ARG A 365 17.47 -4.09 -10.18
C ARG A 365 16.26 -3.40 -9.54
N ILE A 366 16.48 -2.65 -8.44
CA ILE A 366 15.44 -1.89 -7.77
C ILE A 366 15.01 -0.71 -8.65
N ALA A 367 13.72 -0.48 -8.76
CA ALA A 367 13.14 0.65 -9.49
C ALA A 367 12.70 1.78 -8.55
N GLY A 368 12.48 1.46 -7.29
CA GLY A 368 12.13 2.42 -6.23
C GLY A 368 13.28 3.33 -5.84
N ARG A 369 12.95 4.41 -5.12
CA ARG A 369 13.90 5.41 -4.58
C ARG A 369 13.69 5.54 -3.09
N SER A 370 14.78 5.64 -2.33
CA SER A 370 14.67 5.90 -0.89
C SER A 370 14.07 7.28 -0.62
N TRP A 371 12.99 7.33 0.16
CA TRP A 371 12.38 8.57 0.65
C TRP A 371 13.02 9.07 1.96
N LYS A 372 14.09 8.43 2.46
CA LYS A 372 14.85 8.91 3.63
C LYS A 372 15.25 10.39 3.52
N PRO A 373 15.73 10.90 2.36
CA PRO A 373 15.99 12.34 2.24
C PRO A 373 14.75 13.22 2.41
N LEU A 374 13.57 12.75 1.97
CA LEU A 374 12.32 13.50 2.13
C LEU A 374 11.90 13.59 3.61
N LEU A 375 12.03 12.50 4.37
CA LEU A 375 11.80 12.49 5.81
C LEU A 375 12.75 13.44 6.54
N ALA A 376 14.01 13.52 6.11
CA ALA A 376 15.01 14.44 6.65
C ALA A 376 14.79 15.89 6.21
N GLY A 377 13.69 16.23 5.53
CA GLY A 377 13.39 17.57 5.06
C GLY A 377 14.27 18.07 3.92
N LYS A 378 15.00 17.16 3.24
CA LYS A 378 15.88 17.54 2.12
C LYS A 378 15.06 17.54 0.83
N THR A 379 14.98 18.70 0.18
CA THR A 379 14.43 18.82 -1.18
C THR A 379 15.47 18.33 -2.18
N SER A 380 15.26 17.15 -2.72
CA SER A 380 16.08 16.62 -3.81
C SER A 380 15.30 16.62 -5.13
N ARG A 381 15.99 16.44 -6.27
CA ARG A 381 15.31 16.11 -7.51
C ARG A 381 14.54 14.82 -7.33
N TRP A 382 13.22 14.93 -7.31
CA TRP A 382 12.31 13.79 -7.14
C TRP A 382 11.63 13.44 -8.46
N ARG A 383 10.98 12.26 -8.52
CA ARG A 383 10.22 11.86 -9.71
C ARG A 383 9.06 12.81 -9.96
N LYS A 384 8.70 12.96 -11.23
CA LYS A 384 7.54 13.74 -11.68
C LYS A 384 6.51 12.89 -12.41
N SER A 385 6.79 11.59 -12.56
CA SER A 385 5.91 10.64 -13.23
C SER A 385 6.19 9.22 -12.78
N PHE A 386 5.21 8.34 -12.98
CA PHE A 386 5.39 6.89 -12.82
C PHE A 386 4.51 6.13 -13.80
N LEU A 387 4.91 4.88 -14.09
CA LEU A 387 4.13 3.89 -14.81
C LEU A 387 3.13 3.22 -13.88
N TYR A 388 1.89 3.10 -14.31
CA TYR A 388 0.91 2.17 -13.77
C TYR A 388 0.68 1.03 -14.76
N GLU A 389 0.52 -0.18 -14.22
CA GLU A 389 0.20 -1.38 -14.99
C GLU A 389 -0.77 -2.28 -14.24
N TYR A 390 -1.78 -2.77 -14.97
CA TYR A 390 -2.64 -3.86 -14.53
C TYR A 390 -2.74 -4.88 -15.67
N ASN A 391 -2.69 -6.16 -15.32
CA ASN A 391 -2.80 -7.26 -16.24
C ASN A 391 -4.17 -7.91 -16.09
N TYR A 392 -4.85 -8.10 -17.20
CA TYR A 392 -6.13 -8.81 -17.25
C TYR A 392 -6.03 -10.19 -16.57
N GLU A 393 -7.08 -10.53 -15.81
CA GLU A 393 -7.20 -11.81 -15.11
C GLU A 393 -8.40 -12.57 -15.69
N SER A 394 -8.16 -13.74 -16.30
CA SER A 394 -9.24 -14.58 -16.84
C SER A 394 -10.17 -15.14 -15.76
N GLN A 395 -9.70 -15.21 -14.50
CA GLN A 395 -10.49 -15.60 -13.33
C GLN A 395 -11.44 -14.49 -12.87
N PHE A 396 -11.10 -13.23 -13.17
CA PHE A 396 -11.89 -12.02 -12.87
C PHE A 396 -11.98 -11.13 -14.11
N PRO A 397 -12.68 -11.57 -15.16
CA PRO A 397 -12.63 -10.94 -16.49
C PRO A 397 -13.49 -9.67 -16.58
N TYR A 398 -13.26 -8.72 -15.66
CA TYR A 398 -14.10 -7.52 -15.52
C TYR A 398 -13.34 -6.21 -15.76
N THR A 399 -12.04 -6.27 -15.97
CA THR A 399 -11.20 -5.11 -16.22
C THR A 399 -10.14 -5.45 -17.26
N PRO A 400 -10.01 -4.69 -18.37
CA PRO A 400 -9.00 -4.95 -19.41
C PRO A 400 -7.57 -4.71 -18.90
N ASN A 401 -6.57 -5.08 -19.73
CA ASN A 401 -5.20 -4.65 -19.48
C ASN A 401 -5.12 -3.12 -19.41
N VAL A 402 -4.42 -2.57 -18.42
CA VAL A 402 -4.22 -1.13 -18.26
C VAL A 402 -2.74 -0.80 -18.28
N ARG A 403 -2.38 0.23 -19.02
CA ARG A 403 -1.06 0.87 -19.00
C ARG A 403 -1.26 2.37 -18.94
N GLY A 404 -0.62 3.04 -17.99
CA GLY A 404 -0.80 4.46 -17.87
C GLY A 404 0.41 5.17 -17.28
N VAL A 405 0.44 6.47 -17.45
CA VAL A 405 1.40 7.37 -16.83
C VAL A 405 0.67 8.45 -16.04
N ARG A 406 1.11 8.64 -14.80
CA ARG A 406 0.67 9.75 -13.96
C ARG A 406 1.83 10.69 -13.72
N THR A 407 1.58 11.97 -13.92
CA THR A 407 2.48 13.07 -13.54
C THR A 407 1.86 13.85 -12.36
N ASP A 408 2.50 14.93 -11.90
CA ASP A 408 1.94 15.74 -10.81
C ASP A 408 0.52 16.27 -11.12
N ASN A 409 0.25 16.61 -12.39
CA ASN A 409 -1.00 17.29 -12.80
C ASN A 409 -1.77 16.56 -13.90
N TRP A 410 -1.24 15.48 -14.46
CA TRP A 410 -1.86 14.79 -15.60
C TRP A 410 -1.83 13.28 -15.44
N LYS A 411 -2.82 12.64 -16.02
CA LYS A 411 -2.91 11.18 -16.13
C LYS A 411 -3.30 10.80 -17.56
N LEU A 412 -2.58 9.86 -18.14
CA LEU A 412 -2.94 9.19 -19.39
C LEU A 412 -3.11 7.70 -19.09
N ILE A 413 -4.27 7.16 -19.44
CA ILE A 413 -4.60 5.74 -19.32
C ILE A 413 -4.77 5.16 -20.73
N ARG A 414 -4.17 4.01 -20.98
CA ARG A 414 -4.30 3.22 -22.21
C ARG A 414 -4.82 1.84 -21.86
N TYR A 415 -5.66 1.31 -22.73
CA TYR A 415 -6.17 -0.05 -22.67
C TYR A 415 -5.61 -0.83 -23.88
N PRO A 416 -4.34 -1.30 -23.79
CA PRO A 416 -3.77 -2.12 -24.85
C PRO A 416 -4.57 -3.42 -24.93
N HIS A 417 -4.80 -3.95 -26.13
CA HIS A 417 -5.63 -5.12 -26.39
C HIS A 417 -7.13 -4.91 -26.06
N GLY A 418 -7.64 -3.71 -26.26
CA GLY A 418 -9.06 -3.51 -26.34
C GLY A 418 -9.72 -4.50 -27.30
N ASP A 419 -11.00 -4.40 -27.50
CA ASP A 419 -11.77 -5.30 -28.38
C ASP A 419 -11.37 -5.28 -29.87
N GLY A 420 -10.25 -4.64 -30.20
CA GLY A 420 -9.79 -4.45 -31.57
C GLY A 420 -10.47 -3.29 -32.29
N SER A 421 -11.48 -2.66 -31.69
CA SER A 421 -12.10 -1.43 -32.17
C SER A 421 -11.32 -0.21 -31.72
N PRO A 422 -10.93 0.72 -32.59
CA PRO A 422 -10.26 1.96 -32.22
C PRO A 422 -11.07 2.80 -31.23
N ASP A 423 -12.38 2.64 -31.22
CA ASP A 423 -13.33 3.52 -30.50
C ASP A 423 -13.78 2.94 -29.15
N ARG A 424 -13.60 1.65 -28.91
CA ARG A 424 -14.23 0.95 -27.78
C ARG A 424 -13.40 0.90 -26.53
N PHE A 425 -12.09 0.94 -26.65
CA PHE A 425 -11.14 1.05 -25.55
C PHE A 425 -10.24 2.25 -25.81
N THR A 426 -10.87 3.40 -25.90
CA THR A 426 -10.17 4.66 -26.01
C THR A 426 -9.29 4.86 -24.78
N ALA A 427 -8.25 5.62 -24.94
CA ALA A 427 -7.49 6.09 -23.82
C ALA A 427 -8.32 7.07 -22.98
N GLU A 428 -7.82 7.34 -21.79
CA GLU A 428 -8.34 8.44 -20.97
C GLU A 428 -7.22 9.44 -20.70
N LEU A 429 -7.56 10.73 -20.74
CA LEU A 429 -6.67 11.84 -20.44
C LEU A 429 -7.32 12.77 -19.44
N TYR A 430 -6.66 13.00 -18.28
CA TYR A 430 -7.17 13.85 -17.22
C TYR A 430 -6.18 14.91 -16.79
N GLN A 431 -6.68 16.12 -16.51
CA GLN A 431 -5.94 17.21 -15.90
C GLN A 431 -6.28 17.27 -14.40
N LEU A 432 -5.55 16.55 -13.59
CA LEU A 432 -5.86 16.31 -12.17
C LEU A 432 -5.86 17.55 -11.29
N ALA A 433 -5.20 18.64 -11.73
CA ALA A 433 -5.20 19.90 -10.98
C ALA A 433 -6.57 20.58 -10.99
N ASP A 434 -7.31 20.48 -12.10
CA ASP A 434 -8.62 21.11 -12.29
C ASP A 434 -9.75 20.09 -12.18
N ASP A 435 -9.46 18.81 -12.39
CA ASP A 435 -10.40 17.69 -12.34
C ASP A 435 -9.82 16.54 -11.48
N PRO A 436 -9.75 16.71 -10.15
CA PRO A 436 -9.20 15.70 -9.25
C PRO A 436 -10.05 14.43 -9.14
N TYR A 437 -11.29 14.46 -9.61
CA TYR A 437 -12.23 13.32 -9.61
C TYR A 437 -12.34 12.64 -10.98
N GLU A 438 -11.49 13.02 -11.94
CA GLU A 438 -11.41 12.36 -13.26
C GLU A 438 -12.74 12.30 -14.01
N LEU A 439 -13.54 13.36 -13.91
CA LEU A 439 -14.90 13.45 -14.48
C LEU A 439 -14.89 13.60 -16.00
N ARG A 440 -13.96 14.41 -16.52
CA ARG A 440 -13.93 14.79 -17.94
C ARG A 440 -12.75 14.16 -18.65
N ASN A 441 -13.03 13.18 -19.51
CA ASN A 441 -12.01 12.62 -20.41
C ASN A 441 -11.66 13.63 -21.53
N LEU A 442 -10.40 14.04 -21.60
CA LEU A 442 -9.87 15.02 -22.56
C LEU A 442 -9.18 14.36 -23.76
N ILE A 443 -9.27 13.03 -23.90
CA ILE A 443 -8.46 12.27 -24.86
C ILE A 443 -8.71 12.70 -26.31
N ASP A 444 -9.94 13.05 -26.66
CA ASP A 444 -10.36 13.44 -28.01
C ASP A 444 -10.46 14.95 -28.21
N ASP A 445 -10.17 15.75 -27.17
CA ASP A 445 -10.18 17.21 -27.27
C ASP A 445 -8.93 17.70 -28.01
N PRO A 446 -9.06 18.29 -29.20
CA PRO A 446 -7.91 18.69 -30.02
C PRO A 446 -7.01 19.72 -29.35
N ARG A 447 -7.52 20.50 -28.39
CA ARG A 447 -6.73 21.45 -27.59
C ARG A 447 -5.65 20.77 -26.77
N TYR A 448 -5.83 19.50 -26.42
CA TYR A 448 -4.90 18.72 -25.61
C TYR A 448 -4.08 17.68 -26.41
N ALA A 449 -4.16 17.70 -27.76
CA ALA A 449 -3.42 16.77 -28.61
C ALA A 449 -1.88 16.83 -28.35
N GLY A 450 -1.34 18.02 -28.15
CA GLY A 450 0.07 18.22 -27.79
C GLY A 450 0.43 17.59 -26.44
N LYS A 451 -0.43 17.77 -25.43
CA LYS A 451 -0.26 17.16 -24.10
C LYS A 451 -0.39 15.65 -24.14
N ARG A 452 -1.35 15.12 -24.89
CA ARG A 452 -1.48 13.68 -25.12
C ARG A 452 -0.18 13.11 -25.69
N GLY A 453 0.37 13.70 -26.77
CA GLY A 453 1.61 13.24 -27.36
C GLY A 453 2.82 13.33 -26.42
N GLU A 454 2.89 14.33 -25.52
CA GLU A 454 3.91 14.41 -24.47
C GLU A 454 3.80 13.22 -23.50
N LEU A 455 2.59 12.92 -23.01
CA LEU A 455 2.34 11.84 -22.05
C LEU A 455 2.51 10.46 -22.68
N GLU A 456 2.21 10.28 -23.96
CA GLU A 456 2.51 9.06 -24.71
C GLU A 456 4.02 8.77 -24.75
N ARG A 457 4.83 9.80 -25.04
CA ARG A 457 6.29 9.67 -24.99
C ARG A 457 6.79 9.37 -23.57
N GLU A 458 6.18 9.98 -22.56
CA GLU A 458 6.55 9.74 -21.17
C GLU A 458 6.14 8.32 -20.73
N LEU A 459 4.97 7.83 -21.13
CA LEU A 459 4.53 6.45 -20.90
C LEU A 459 5.51 5.45 -21.53
N ALA A 460 5.90 5.68 -22.78
CA ALA A 460 6.89 4.86 -23.47
C ALA A 460 8.25 4.85 -22.76
N ARG A 461 8.70 6.02 -22.27
CA ARG A 461 9.94 6.16 -21.48
C ARG A 461 9.88 5.36 -20.18
N CYS A 462 8.80 5.53 -19.40
CA CYS A 462 8.60 4.84 -18.13
C CYS A 462 8.47 3.31 -18.34
N SER A 463 7.74 2.89 -19.37
CA SER A 463 7.58 1.49 -19.75
C SER A 463 8.92 0.83 -20.10
N LYS A 464 9.76 1.51 -20.91
CA LYS A 464 11.11 1.04 -21.24
C LYS A 464 11.99 0.86 -19.99
N GLN A 465 11.89 1.76 -19.02
CA GLN A 465 12.64 1.67 -17.76
C GLN A 465 12.17 0.55 -16.85
N ALA A 466 10.87 0.22 -16.87
CA ALA A 466 10.29 -0.86 -16.07
C ALA A 466 10.62 -2.26 -16.60
N GLY A 467 11.07 -2.39 -17.85
CA GLY A 467 11.46 -3.64 -18.50
C GLY A 467 10.46 -4.15 -19.53
N PRO A 468 10.68 -5.36 -20.07
CA PRO A 468 9.82 -5.95 -21.09
C PRO A 468 8.38 -6.11 -20.60
N ASP A 469 7.43 -5.75 -21.47
CA ASP A 469 6.01 -5.91 -21.20
C ASP A 469 5.49 -7.22 -21.80
N ARG A 470 4.98 -8.10 -20.93
CA ARG A 470 4.36 -9.37 -21.31
C ARG A 470 2.94 -9.39 -20.79
N MET A 471 2.03 -8.79 -21.54
CA MET A 471 0.62 -8.75 -21.19
C MET A 471 -0.07 -10.07 -21.48
N PRO A 472 -1.00 -10.52 -20.63
CA PRO A 472 -1.90 -11.62 -20.96
C PRO A 472 -2.81 -11.23 -22.13
N VAL A 473 -3.30 -12.24 -22.84
CA VAL A 473 -4.31 -12.04 -23.89
C VAL A 473 -5.60 -11.57 -23.23
N TYR A 474 -6.19 -10.54 -23.79
CA TYR A 474 -7.50 -10.04 -23.36
C TYR A 474 -8.61 -10.83 -24.08
N GLU A 475 -9.46 -11.51 -23.32
CA GLU A 475 -10.53 -12.37 -23.83
C GLU A 475 -11.91 -11.68 -23.79
N GLY A 476 -11.96 -10.41 -23.36
CA GLY A 476 -13.21 -9.66 -23.20
C GLY A 476 -13.71 -9.61 -21.77
N ILE A 477 -14.72 -8.77 -21.54
CA ILE A 477 -15.44 -8.69 -20.27
C ILE A 477 -16.53 -9.75 -20.26
N VAL A 478 -16.50 -10.63 -19.27
CA VAL A 478 -17.48 -11.71 -19.14
C VAL A 478 -18.12 -11.60 -17.75
N ASN A 479 -19.45 -11.57 -17.71
CA ASN A 479 -20.19 -11.55 -16.46
C ASN A 479 -20.33 -12.96 -15.89
N VAL A 480 -19.27 -13.43 -15.24
CA VAL A 480 -19.26 -14.70 -14.49
C VAL A 480 -19.10 -14.41 -13.00
N LEU A 481 -19.71 -15.22 -12.15
CA LEU A 481 -19.43 -15.15 -10.72
C LEU A 481 -18.06 -15.79 -10.45
N PRO A 482 -17.22 -15.17 -9.59
CA PRO A 482 -15.96 -15.79 -9.24
C PRO A 482 -16.21 -17.14 -8.57
N LYS A 483 -15.43 -18.13 -8.96
CA LYS A 483 -15.38 -19.41 -8.25
C LYS A 483 -14.42 -19.23 -7.07
N TYR A 484 -14.97 -19.10 -5.87
CA TYR A 484 -14.20 -19.12 -4.61
C TYR A 484 -14.01 -20.54 -4.14
#